data_3d258732479fe83e6d09e68c0338508f
#
_entry.id   3d258732479fe83e6d09e68c0338508f
#
_cell.length_a   1.000
_cell.length_b   1.000
_cell.length_c   1.000
_cell.angle_alpha   90.00
_cell.angle_beta   90.00
_cell.angle_gamma   90.00
#
_symmetry.space_group_name_H-M   'P 1'
#
loop_
_entity.id
_entity.type
_entity.pdbx_description
1 polymer ?
#
loop_
_entity_poly.entity_id
_entity_poly.type
_entity_poly.pdbx_seq_one_letter_code
_entity_poly.pdbx_strand_id
1 'polypeptide(L)'
;MKKHIAYSLFSVVCLTFYSCSSGPEGTTSPEKHALSAKIDSLEKRMKDPNTLEFDKDLALQGIAAYQDFVKLYPEDSLCAEYLFLMSRLCKETGDFGKAMESLKQICKSYPEYPKIPECLFLQGFYYQELFKDTLSAKEYYRQMISEYPDHPFADDAEAMMSLFGKTEEQIMKEFEEKAAAEKNK
;
A
#
# COMPACT_ATOMS: atom_id res chain seq x y z
N MET A 1 -65.96 49.43 17.62
CA MET A 1 -66.27 48.08 17.22
C MET A 1 -64.93 47.29 17.29
N LYS A 2 -64.74 46.55 18.37
CA LYS A 2 -63.51 45.77 18.66
C LYS A 2 -63.75 44.31 18.28
N LYS A 3 -62.92 43.73 17.36
CA LYS A 3 -62.97 42.33 17.07
C LYS A 3 -61.74 41.68 17.73
N HIS A 4 -61.98 40.83 18.71
CA HIS A 4 -60.97 39.98 19.35
C HIS A 4 -60.68 38.75 18.46
N ILE A 5 -59.45 38.57 18.10
CA ILE A 5 -58.95 37.37 17.45
C ILE A 5 -58.22 36.55 18.52
N ALA A 6 -58.82 35.40 18.82
CA ALA A 6 -58.20 34.41 19.74
C ALA A 6 -57.13 33.64 19.05
N TYR A 7 -55.90 33.68 19.57
CA TYR A 7 -54.82 32.80 19.15
C TYR A 7 -54.89 31.51 19.97
N SER A 8 -55.19 30.41 19.26
CA SER A 8 -55.07 29.06 19.79
C SER A 8 -53.61 28.65 19.79
N LEU A 9 -53.05 28.44 20.98
CA LEU A 9 -51.73 27.86 21.18
C LEU A 9 -51.78 26.37 20.89
N PHE A 10 -51.27 25.96 19.74
CA PHE A 10 -51.02 24.55 19.43
C PHE A 10 -49.58 24.25 19.85
N SER A 11 -49.42 23.71 21.05
CA SER A 11 -48.14 23.26 21.58
C SER A 11 -47.76 21.93 20.89
N VAL A 12 -46.87 22.03 19.90
CA VAL A 12 -46.25 20.86 19.28
C VAL A 12 -45.08 20.43 20.17
N VAL A 13 -45.30 19.39 20.96
CA VAL A 13 -44.24 18.70 21.69
C VAL A 13 -43.45 17.89 20.70
N CYS A 14 -42.34 18.43 20.22
CA CYS A 14 -41.28 17.68 19.52
C CYS A 14 -40.56 16.77 20.50
N LEU A 15 -40.98 15.51 20.59
CA LEU A 15 -40.21 14.44 21.19
C LEU A 15 -39.04 14.11 20.24
N THR A 16 -37.91 14.75 20.46
CA THR A 16 -36.64 14.35 19.87
C THR A 16 -36.21 13.05 20.53
N PHE A 17 -36.47 11.93 19.86
CA PHE A 17 -35.80 10.68 20.17
C PHE A 17 -34.31 10.83 19.81
N TYR A 18 -33.51 11.24 20.79
CA TYR A 18 -32.07 11.06 20.74
C TYR A 18 -31.80 9.56 20.91
N SER A 19 -31.86 8.83 19.79
CA SER A 19 -31.33 7.47 19.74
C SER A 19 -29.80 7.59 19.76
N CYS A 20 -29.22 7.58 20.95
CA CYS A 20 -27.81 7.23 21.12
C CYS A 20 -27.67 5.76 20.67
N SER A 21 -27.40 5.56 19.41
CA SER A 21 -26.86 4.30 18.92
C SER A 21 -25.40 4.25 19.39
N SER A 22 -25.18 3.74 20.60
CA SER A 22 -23.91 3.17 20.99
C SER A 22 -23.74 1.93 20.11
N GLY A 23 -23.04 2.10 18.97
CA GLY A 23 -22.59 0.98 18.16
C GLY A 23 -21.73 0.05 19.02
N PRO A 24 -21.90 -1.26 18.92
CA PRO A 24 -21.05 -2.17 19.66
C PRO A 24 -19.61 -2.02 19.17
N GLU A 25 -18.75 -1.55 20.06
CA GLU A 25 -17.31 -1.68 19.90
C GLU A 25 -16.97 -3.17 19.70
N GLY A 26 -16.33 -3.50 18.56
CA GLY A 26 -15.52 -4.70 18.51
C GLY A 26 -16.10 -5.99 17.98
N THR A 27 -17.29 -6.06 17.37
CA THR A 27 -17.73 -7.28 16.66
C THR A 27 -17.41 -7.14 15.16
N THR A 28 -16.31 -7.77 14.74
CA THR A 28 -16.06 -7.98 13.30
C THR A 28 -17.24 -8.74 12.73
N SER A 29 -17.78 -8.27 11.58
CA SER A 29 -18.89 -8.98 10.95
C SER A 29 -18.48 -10.41 10.63
N PRO A 30 -19.39 -11.41 10.67
CA PRO A 30 -19.08 -12.79 10.30
C PRO A 30 -18.44 -12.89 8.89
N GLU A 31 -18.83 -12.01 7.98
CA GLU A 31 -18.28 -11.92 6.61
C GLU A 31 -16.83 -11.48 6.60
N LYS A 32 -16.48 -10.46 7.41
CA LYS A 32 -15.10 -10.00 7.56
C LYS A 32 -14.22 -11.10 8.13
N HIS A 33 -14.69 -11.80 9.15
CA HIS A 33 -13.98 -12.92 9.75
C HIS A 33 -13.75 -14.06 8.74
N ALA A 34 -14.78 -14.41 7.96
CA ALA A 34 -14.65 -15.43 6.92
C ALA A 34 -13.64 -15.04 5.83
N LEU A 35 -13.67 -13.77 5.40
CA LEU A 35 -12.72 -13.27 4.40
C LEU A 35 -11.27 -13.23 4.95
N SER A 36 -11.08 -12.79 6.18
CA SER A 36 -9.76 -12.83 6.85
C SER A 36 -9.24 -14.27 6.96
N ALA A 37 -10.07 -15.22 7.40
CA ALA A 37 -9.69 -16.62 7.48
C ALA A 37 -9.32 -17.23 6.10
N LYS A 38 -10.02 -16.81 5.05
CA LYS A 38 -9.67 -17.19 3.66
C LYS A 38 -8.29 -16.63 3.29
N ILE A 39 -8.01 -15.36 3.58
CA ILE A 39 -6.72 -14.72 3.32
C ILE A 39 -5.61 -15.46 4.06
N ASP A 40 -5.77 -15.71 5.36
CA ASP A 40 -4.79 -16.43 6.18
C ASP A 40 -4.46 -17.83 5.60
N SER A 41 -5.50 -18.54 5.14
CA SER A 41 -5.32 -19.85 4.50
C SER A 41 -4.53 -19.76 3.20
N LEU A 42 -4.81 -18.76 2.36
CA LEU A 42 -4.08 -18.53 1.11
C LEU A 42 -2.61 -18.15 1.38
N GLU A 43 -2.37 -17.24 2.33
CA GLU A 43 -1.02 -16.85 2.73
C GLU A 43 -0.20 -18.02 3.27
N LYS A 44 -0.81 -18.88 4.11
CA LYS A 44 -0.16 -20.07 4.63
C LYS A 44 0.28 -21.01 3.50
N ARG A 45 -0.56 -21.19 2.49
CA ARG A 45 -0.22 -22.01 1.30
C ARG A 45 0.87 -21.37 0.46
N MET A 46 0.85 -20.05 0.25
CA MET A 46 1.89 -19.33 -0.50
C MET A 46 3.25 -19.32 0.22
N LYS A 47 3.26 -19.45 1.53
CA LYS A 47 4.47 -19.46 2.37
C LYS A 47 4.97 -20.89 2.68
N ASP A 48 4.36 -21.94 2.11
CA ASP A 48 4.77 -23.33 2.38
C ASP A 48 6.18 -23.58 1.82
N PRO A 49 7.16 -23.92 2.69
CA PRO A 49 8.54 -24.13 2.27
C PRO A 49 8.73 -25.37 1.37
N ASN A 50 7.74 -26.25 1.31
CA ASN A 50 7.74 -27.40 0.43
C ASN A 50 7.31 -27.06 -1.01
N THR A 51 6.78 -25.86 -1.23
CA THR A 51 6.41 -25.37 -2.56
C THR A 51 7.61 -24.66 -3.17
N LEU A 52 8.33 -25.35 -4.07
CA LEU A 52 9.54 -24.82 -4.72
C LEU A 52 9.24 -23.90 -5.90
N GLU A 53 8.04 -23.97 -6.44
CA GLU A 53 7.63 -23.20 -7.62
C GLU A 53 6.57 -22.15 -7.27
N PHE A 54 6.60 -21.03 -7.99
CA PHE A 54 5.60 -19.98 -7.86
C PHE A 54 4.26 -20.46 -8.42
N ASP A 55 3.28 -20.65 -7.55
CA ASP A 55 1.91 -20.99 -7.93
C ASP A 55 1.15 -19.73 -8.34
N LYS A 56 1.05 -19.51 -9.64
CA LYS A 56 0.37 -18.34 -10.21
C LYS A 56 -1.13 -18.31 -9.89
N ASP A 57 -1.80 -19.47 -9.89
CA ASP A 57 -3.23 -19.54 -9.61
C ASP A 57 -3.52 -19.22 -8.15
N LEU A 58 -2.66 -19.69 -7.25
CA LEU A 58 -2.74 -19.36 -5.83
C LEU A 58 -2.48 -17.87 -5.59
N ALA A 59 -1.51 -17.28 -6.30
CA ALA A 59 -1.23 -15.85 -6.23
C ALA A 59 -2.43 -15.01 -6.71
N LEU A 60 -3.08 -15.40 -7.80
CA LEU A 60 -4.29 -14.72 -8.30
C LEU A 60 -5.46 -14.82 -7.32
N GLN A 61 -5.63 -15.95 -6.62
CA GLN A 61 -6.61 -16.07 -5.55
C GLN A 61 -6.30 -15.13 -4.37
N GLY A 62 -5.01 -14.99 -4.01
CA GLY A 62 -4.56 -14.05 -2.99
C GLY A 62 -4.86 -12.61 -3.37
N ILE A 63 -4.49 -12.21 -4.60
CA ILE A 63 -4.77 -10.87 -5.14
C ILE A 63 -6.28 -10.55 -5.06
N ALA A 64 -7.13 -11.47 -5.50
CA ALA A 64 -8.58 -11.28 -5.44
C ALA A 64 -9.09 -11.12 -4.01
N ALA A 65 -8.62 -11.94 -3.08
CA ALA A 65 -9.03 -11.88 -1.68
C ALA A 65 -8.58 -10.57 -0.99
N TYR A 66 -7.36 -10.10 -1.24
CA TYR A 66 -6.88 -8.80 -0.75
C TYR A 66 -7.70 -7.64 -1.33
N GLN A 67 -7.97 -7.67 -2.64
CA GLN A 67 -8.76 -6.65 -3.30
C GLN A 67 -10.19 -6.57 -2.74
N ASP A 68 -10.82 -7.73 -2.50
CA ASP A 68 -12.15 -7.80 -1.88
C ASP A 68 -12.14 -7.20 -0.47
N PHE A 69 -11.11 -7.52 0.33
CA PHE A 69 -10.99 -6.98 1.70
C PHE A 69 -10.85 -5.46 1.70
N VAL A 70 -9.92 -4.92 0.90
CA VAL A 70 -9.69 -3.47 0.80
C VAL A 70 -10.94 -2.73 0.32
N LYS A 71 -11.68 -3.33 -0.61
CA LYS A 71 -12.93 -2.76 -1.14
C LYS A 71 -14.06 -2.75 -0.11
N LEU A 72 -14.19 -3.82 0.67
CA LEU A 72 -15.29 -3.97 1.64
C LEU A 72 -15.02 -3.26 2.97
N TYR A 73 -13.75 -3.14 3.35
CA TYR A 73 -13.33 -2.62 4.66
C TYR A 73 -12.22 -1.55 4.54
N PRO A 74 -12.43 -0.46 3.77
CA PRO A 74 -11.35 0.48 3.42
C PRO A 74 -10.72 1.19 4.62
N GLU A 75 -11.42 1.27 5.75
CA GLU A 75 -10.93 1.88 7.00
C GLU A 75 -10.18 0.89 7.91
N ASP A 76 -10.04 -0.36 7.47
CA ASP A 76 -9.34 -1.37 8.28
C ASP A 76 -7.83 -1.18 8.21
N SER A 77 -7.16 -1.32 9.37
CA SER A 77 -5.71 -1.17 9.50
C SER A 77 -4.90 -2.18 8.66
N LEU A 78 -5.51 -3.32 8.27
CA LEU A 78 -4.88 -4.32 7.42
C LEU A 78 -4.86 -3.96 5.94
N CYS A 79 -5.64 -2.96 5.51
CA CYS A 79 -5.75 -2.60 4.10
C CYS A 79 -4.40 -2.21 3.49
N ALA A 80 -3.59 -1.43 4.19
CA ALA A 80 -2.27 -1.03 3.72
C ALA A 80 -1.34 -2.25 3.53
N GLU A 81 -1.34 -3.19 4.48
CA GLU A 81 -0.55 -4.42 4.36
C GLU A 81 -1.06 -5.30 3.21
N TYR A 82 -2.37 -5.46 3.05
CA TYR A 82 -2.93 -6.24 1.94
C TYR A 82 -2.65 -5.61 0.58
N LEU A 83 -2.69 -4.29 0.46
CA LEU A 83 -2.27 -3.60 -0.77
C LEU A 83 -0.78 -3.81 -1.04
N PHE A 84 0.06 -3.79 -0.01
CA PHE A 84 1.50 -4.02 -0.15
C PHE A 84 1.79 -5.45 -0.63
N LEU A 85 1.15 -6.46 -0.02
CA LEU A 85 1.24 -7.86 -0.45
C LEU A 85 0.68 -8.06 -1.86
N MET A 86 -0.45 -7.41 -2.16
CA MET A 86 -1.05 -7.43 -3.50
C MET A 86 -0.11 -6.85 -4.56
N SER A 87 0.57 -5.73 -4.27
CA SER A 87 1.56 -5.15 -5.18
C SER A 87 2.66 -6.15 -5.55
N ARG A 88 3.17 -6.88 -4.57
CA ARG A 88 4.20 -7.90 -4.79
C ARG A 88 3.70 -9.06 -5.64
N LEU A 89 2.53 -9.61 -5.33
CA LEU A 89 1.93 -10.68 -6.12
C LEU A 89 1.59 -10.23 -7.54
N CYS A 90 1.09 -9.01 -7.72
CA CYS A 90 0.80 -8.45 -9.03
C CYS A 90 2.07 -8.32 -9.88
N LYS A 91 3.19 -7.91 -9.29
CA LYS A 91 4.49 -7.90 -9.98
C LYS A 91 4.90 -9.30 -10.44
N GLU A 92 4.81 -10.32 -9.57
CA GLU A 92 5.18 -11.69 -9.90
C GLU A 92 4.23 -12.33 -10.95
N THR A 93 2.96 -11.96 -10.96
CA THR A 93 1.99 -12.44 -11.96
C THR A 93 2.06 -11.69 -13.29
N GLY A 94 2.80 -10.57 -13.35
CA GLY A 94 2.98 -9.72 -14.53
C GLY A 94 1.95 -8.59 -14.66
N ASP A 95 1.09 -8.36 -13.68
CA ASP A 95 0.16 -7.22 -13.65
C ASP A 95 0.84 -5.99 -13.03
N PHE A 96 1.79 -5.41 -13.77
CA PHE A 96 2.59 -4.28 -13.31
C PHE A 96 1.76 -3.02 -13.07
N GLY A 97 0.67 -2.84 -13.82
CA GLY A 97 -0.25 -1.73 -13.63
C GLY A 97 -0.89 -1.77 -12.26
N LYS A 98 -1.47 -2.91 -11.87
CA LYS A 98 -2.08 -3.10 -10.56
C LYS A 98 -1.06 -3.08 -9.42
N ALA A 99 0.16 -3.59 -9.65
CA ALA A 99 1.24 -3.50 -8.68
C ALA A 99 1.55 -2.04 -8.32
N MET A 100 1.68 -1.18 -9.32
CA MET A 100 1.94 0.26 -9.14
C MET A 100 0.74 0.98 -8.51
N GLU A 101 -0.49 0.67 -8.95
CA GLU A 101 -1.71 1.27 -8.41
C GLU A 101 -1.85 0.99 -6.91
N SER A 102 -1.56 -0.24 -6.49
CA SER A 102 -1.59 -0.64 -5.08
C SER A 102 -0.63 0.19 -4.22
N LEU A 103 0.63 0.36 -4.66
CA LEU A 103 1.61 1.19 -3.94
C LEU A 103 1.18 2.67 -3.87
N LYS A 104 0.65 3.22 -4.95
CA LYS A 104 0.12 4.59 -4.98
C LYS A 104 -1.07 4.76 -4.05
N GLN A 105 -1.96 3.77 -4.00
CA GLN A 105 -3.10 3.78 -3.08
C GLN A 105 -2.64 3.77 -1.62
N ILE A 106 -1.62 3.00 -1.26
CA ILE A 106 -1.05 3.01 0.10
C ILE A 106 -0.60 4.42 0.46
N CYS A 107 0.28 5.03 -0.33
CA CYS A 107 0.83 6.36 -0.04
C CYS A 107 -0.27 7.44 0.05
N LYS A 108 -1.34 7.31 -0.73
CA LYS A 108 -2.45 8.27 -0.74
C LYS A 108 -3.43 8.10 0.40
N SER A 109 -3.82 6.84 0.69
CA SER A 109 -4.96 6.55 1.57
C SER A 109 -4.53 6.11 2.97
N TYR A 110 -3.29 5.67 3.14
CA TYR A 110 -2.75 5.14 4.39
C TYR A 110 -1.37 5.75 4.72
N PRO A 111 -1.26 7.10 4.85
CA PRO A 111 0.03 7.79 5.01
C PRO A 111 0.78 7.42 6.29
N GLU A 112 0.08 6.89 7.31
CA GLU A 112 0.66 6.42 8.56
C GLU A 112 1.17 4.96 8.50
N TYR A 113 1.08 4.32 7.33
CA TYR A 113 1.56 2.96 7.19
C TYR A 113 3.09 2.89 7.32
N PRO A 114 3.63 2.04 8.23
CA PRO A 114 5.07 2.05 8.53
C PRO A 114 5.99 1.77 7.34
N LYS A 115 5.48 1.13 6.27
CA LYS A 115 6.26 0.80 5.07
C LYS A 115 6.05 1.82 3.93
N ILE A 116 5.67 3.08 4.23
CA ILE A 116 5.66 4.14 3.20
C ILE A 116 7.04 4.30 2.53
N PRO A 117 8.17 4.29 3.28
CA PRO A 117 9.49 4.34 2.65
C PRO A 117 9.70 3.24 1.60
N GLU A 118 9.35 1.99 1.93
CA GLU A 118 9.43 0.87 1.01
C GLU A 118 8.52 1.05 -0.21
N CYS A 119 7.32 1.60 0.01
CA CYS A 119 6.39 1.87 -1.09
C CYS A 119 6.95 2.90 -2.07
N LEU A 120 7.60 3.95 -1.59
CA LEU A 120 8.25 4.96 -2.42
C LEU A 120 9.43 4.36 -3.20
N PHE A 121 10.30 3.62 -2.52
CA PHE A 121 11.42 2.92 -3.17
C PHE A 121 10.93 1.95 -4.26
N LEU A 122 9.94 1.12 -3.96
CA LEU A 122 9.37 0.18 -4.92
C LEU A 122 8.71 0.86 -6.12
N GLN A 123 8.08 2.02 -5.93
CA GLN A 123 7.54 2.80 -7.05
C GLN A 123 8.68 3.26 -7.97
N GLY A 124 9.76 3.79 -7.42
CA GLY A 124 10.96 4.14 -8.18
C GLY A 124 11.53 2.93 -8.94
N PHE A 125 11.69 1.82 -8.25
CA PHE A 125 12.19 0.58 -8.82
C PHE A 125 11.30 0.03 -9.95
N TYR A 126 9.97 0.05 -9.77
CA TYR A 126 9.04 -0.41 -10.81
C TYR A 126 9.05 0.51 -12.03
N TYR A 127 9.13 1.83 -11.85
CA TYR A 127 9.29 2.75 -12.97
C TYR A 127 10.58 2.48 -13.74
N GLN A 128 11.68 2.24 -13.05
CA GLN A 128 12.96 1.92 -13.69
C GLN A 128 12.92 0.58 -14.42
N GLU A 129 12.51 -0.48 -13.75
CA GLU A 129 12.70 -1.86 -14.22
C GLU A 129 11.56 -2.34 -15.13
N LEU A 130 10.33 -1.98 -14.81
CA LEU A 130 9.16 -2.51 -15.51
C LEU A 130 8.64 -1.56 -16.58
N PHE A 131 8.61 -0.26 -16.29
CA PHE A 131 8.11 0.74 -17.24
C PHE A 131 9.22 1.42 -18.05
N LYS A 132 10.49 1.23 -17.67
CA LYS A 132 11.67 1.88 -18.28
C LYS A 132 11.57 3.41 -18.29
N ASP A 133 10.83 3.98 -17.34
CA ASP A 133 10.65 5.41 -17.14
C ASP A 133 11.62 5.93 -16.09
N THR A 134 12.79 6.32 -16.55
CA THR A 134 13.87 6.86 -15.70
C THR A 134 13.50 8.20 -15.04
N LEU A 135 12.62 9.01 -15.66
CA LEU A 135 12.24 10.31 -15.09
C LEU A 135 11.37 10.10 -13.86
N SER A 136 10.31 9.32 -13.97
CA SER A 136 9.45 8.97 -12.84
C SER A 136 10.23 8.21 -11.75
N ALA A 137 11.12 7.29 -12.13
CA ALA A 137 11.98 6.59 -11.17
C ALA A 137 12.80 7.56 -10.31
N LYS A 138 13.44 8.55 -10.94
CA LYS A 138 14.21 9.58 -10.24
C LYS A 138 13.37 10.42 -9.27
N GLU A 139 12.12 10.71 -9.62
CA GLU A 139 11.22 11.47 -8.74
C GLU A 139 10.94 10.70 -7.45
N TYR A 140 10.58 9.42 -7.55
CA TYR A 140 10.29 8.59 -6.38
C TYR A 140 11.53 8.34 -5.51
N TYR A 141 12.70 8.10 -6.12
CA TYR A 141 13.94 7.97 -5.35
C TYR A 141 14.32 9.26 -4.63
N ARG A 142 14.18 10.44 -5.27
CA ARG A 142 14.41 11.73 -4.61
C ARG A 142 13.44 11.96 -3.46
N GLN A 143 12.17 11.63 -3.66
CA GLN A 143 11.17 11.73 -2.60
C GLN A 143 11.56 10.83 -1.42
N MET A 144 11.95 9.59 -1.66
CA MET A 144 12.43 8.65 -0.65
C MET A 144 13.59 9.22 0.15
N ILE A 145 14.66 9.71 -0.51
CA ILE A 145 15.84 10.29 0.13
C ILE A 145 15.49 11.54 0.93
N SER A 146 14.60 12.39 0.41
CA SER A 146 14.22 13.65 1.05
C SER A 146 13.33 13.46 2.28
N GLU A 147 12.36 12.55 2.22
CA GLU A 147 11.38 12.36 3.29
C GLU A 147 11.86 11.37 4.37
N TYR A 148 12.75 10.44 4.00
CA TYR A 148 13.22 9.35 4.86
C TYR A 148 14.74 9.15 4.78
N PRO A 149 15.55 10.20 5.05
CA PRO A 149 17.01 10.15 4.83
C PRO A 149 17.73 9.11 5.70
N ASP A 150 17.18 8.78 6.87
CA ASP A 150 17.78 7.82 7.80
C ASP A 150 17.28 6.37 7.58
N HIS A 151 16.41 6.14 6.58
CA HIS A 151 15.90 4.82 6.30
C HIS A 151 16.88 4.03 5.40
N PRO A 152 17.10 2.72 5.61
CA PRO A 152 18.03 1.93 4.80
C PRO A 152 17.83 2.04 3.28
N PHE A 153 16.58 2.15 2.83
CA PHE A 153 16.29 2.36 1.41
C PHE A 153 16.68 3.74 0.85
N ALA A 154 17.07 4.71 1.69
CA ALA A 154 17.62 5.97 1.18
C ALA A 154 18.98 5.74 0.51
N ASP A 155 19.85 4.95 1.16
CA ASP A 155 21.14 4.56 0.60
C ASP A 155 20.97 3.76 -0.70
N ASP A 156 20.01 2.84 -0.71
CA ASP A 156 19.67 2.06 -1.91
C ASP A 156 19.16 2.96 -3.05
N ALA A 157 18.30 3.95 -2.74
CA ALA A 157 17.79 4.91 -3.70
C ALA A 157 18.90 5.80 -4.28
N GLU A 158 19.87 6.25 -3.44
CA GLU A 158 21.04 6.99 -3.89
C GLU A 158 21.90 6.12 -4.82
N ALA A 159 22.13 4.87 -4.45
CA ALA A 159 22.86 3.93 -5.29
C ALA A 159 22.19 3.75 -6.66
N MET A 160 20.86 3.52 -6.68
CA MET A 160 20.11 3.43 -7.94
C MET A 160 20.19 4.71 -8.77
N MET A 161 20.06 5.88 -8.15
CA MET A 161 20.20 7.17 -8.84
C MET A 161 21.58 7.38 -9.43
N SER A 162 22.62 6.88 -8.78
CA SER A 162 24.00 6.98 -9.26
C SER A 162 24.27 6.22 -10.56
N LEU A 163 23.45 5.22 -10.88
CA LEU A 163 23.56 4.39 -12.08
C LEU A 163 22.92 5.03 -13.31
N PHE A 164 22.02 6.00 -13.13
CA PHE A 164 21.32 6.61 -14.25
C PHE A 164 22.26 7.37 -15.20
N GLY A 165 22.16 7.01 -16.48
CA GLY A 165 22.96 7.64 -17.54
C GLY A 165 24.36 7.07 -17.69
N LYS A 166 24.71 6.03 -16.92
CA LYS A 166 25.98 5.29 -17.08
C LYS A 166 25.81 4.09 -18.00
N THR A 167 26.85 3.78 -18.74
CA THR A 167 26.93 2.52 -19.49
C THR A 167 27.31 1.36 -18.57
N GLU A 168 27.06 0.13 -19.01
CA GLU A 168 27.46 -1.07 -18.27
C GLU A 168 28.98 -1.10 -17.99
N GLU A 169 29.80 -0.67 -18.96
CA GLU A 169 31.24 -0.55 -18.80
C GLU A 169 31.64 0.43 -17.70
N GLN A 170 30.96 1.58 -17.63
CA GLN A 170 31.23 2.58 -16.59
C GLN A 170 30.84 2.06 -15.21
N ILE A 171 29.71 1.35 -15.11
CA ILE A 171 29.23 0.72 -13.88
C ILE A 171 30.23 -0.34 -13.41
N MET A 172 30.63 -1.24 -14.29
CA MET A 172 31.61 -2.29 -13.96
C MET A 172 32.93 -1.71 -13.49
N LYS A 173 33.46 -0.69 -14.18
CA LYS A 173 34.70 -0.03 -13.80
C LYS A 173 34.64 0.60 -12.40
N GLU A 174 33.51 1.28 -12.07
CA GLU A 174 33.33 1.85 -10.74
C GLU A 174 33.28 0.78 -9.64
N PHE A 175 32.64 -0.37 -9.92
CA PHE A 175 32.63 -1.48 -8.97
C PHE A 175 34.01 -2.09 -8.75
N GLU A 176 34.82 -2.26 -9.82
CA GLU A 176 36.18 -2.75 -9.72
C GLU A 176 37.09 -1.78 -8.94
N GLU A 177 36.95 -0.47 -9.18
CA GLU A 177 37.70 0.56 -8.46
C GLU A 177 37.35 0.58 -6.97
N LYS A 178 36.05 0.48 -6.61
CA LYS A 178 35.60 0.41 -5.22
C LYS A 178 36.13 -0.85 -4.53
N ALA A 179 36.00 -2.01 -5.17
CA ALA A 179 36.48 -3.29 -4.61
C ALA A 179 38.02 -3.29 -4.41
N ALA A 180 38.79 -2.62 -5.29
CA ALA A 180 40.23 -2.46 -5.14
C ALA A 180 40.58 -1.53 -3.97
N ALA A 181 39.84 -0.45 -3.77
CA ALA A 181 40.02 0.47 -2.67
C ALA A 181 39.73 -0.15 -1.29
N GLU A 182 38.73 -1.01 -1.21
CA GLU A 182 38.39 -1.75 0.04
C GLU A 182 39.46 -2.78 0.43
N LYS A 183 40.09 -3.44 -0.54
CA LYS A 183 41.18 -4.41 -0.27
C LYS A 183 42.48 -3.75 0.24
N ASN A 184 42.63 -2.45 0.06
CA ASN A 184 43.84 -1.70 0.45
C ASN A 184 43.67 -0.95 1.78
N LYS A 185 42.53 -1.13 2.48
CA LYS A 185 42.27 -0.63 3.84
C LYS A 185 42.50 -1.72 4.87
#